data_c8d7aae5dde026e8d52edbe7435f43a7
#
_entry.id   c8d7aae5dde026e8d52edbe7435f43a7
#
_cell.length_a   1.000
_cell.length_b   1.000
_cell.length_c   1.000
_cell.angle_alpha   90.00
_cell.angle_beta   90.00
_cell.angle_gamma   90.00
#
_symmetry.space_group_name_H-M   'P 1'
#
loop_
_entity.id
_entity.type
_entity.pdbx_description
1 polymer ?
#
loop_
_entity_poly.entity_id
_entity_poly.type
_entity_poly.pdbx_seq_one_letter_code
_entity_poly.pdbx_strand_id
1 'polypeptide(L)'
;MLGAMTSRVVHFEIPIDDPDRAGGFYRTVFGWNVAKWGPVDYWTMTTGAEPGPGAEVALTPRAEAPEGVLVYVEVEDIDRALSSVKDAGGTVVTGKMPIPTVGWSARFRGTEGNLVGLFQTDPTVPIPGGGVTS
;
A
#
# COMPACT_ATOMS: atom_id res chain seq x y z
N MET A 1 -27.41 0.58 2.78
CA MET A 1 -26.64 -0.46 2.20
C MET A 1 -25.33 0.05 1.62
N LEU A 2 -24.35 -0.73 1.70
CA LEU A 2 -23.03 -0.28 1.32
C LEU A 2 -22.64 -0.67 -0.09
N GLY A 3 -23.63 -0.90 -0.95
CA GLY A 3 -23.38 -1.43 -2.27
C GLY A 3 -22.47 -0.63 -3.15
N ALA A 4 -22.39 0.66 -2.92
CA ALA A 4 -21.53 1.49 -3.75
C ALA A 4 -20.09 1.47 -3.30
N MET A 5 -19.82 0.96 -2.11
CA MET A 5 -18.46 0.99 -1.59
C MET A 5 -17.71 -0.24 -2.03
N THR A 6 -16.51 -0.02 -2.53
CA THR A 6 -15.64 -1.11 -2.86
C THR A 6 -14.47 -1.04 -1.90
N SER A 7 -14.39 -1.94 -0.99
CA SER A 7 -13.26 -2.02 -0.06
C SER A 7 -12.47 -3.26 -0.43
N ARG A 8 -11.73 -3.17 -1.53
CA ARG A 8 -11.00 -4.31 -2.05
C ARG A 8 -9.58 -4.32 -1.54
N VAL A 9 -9.05 -5.52 -1.36
CA VAL A 9 -7.62 -5.68 -1.13
C VAL A 9 -6.95 -5.45 -2.47
N VAL A 10 -6.14 -4.41 -2.56
CA VAL A 10 -5.53 -4.02 -3.83
C VAL A 10 -4.01 -4.09 -3.82
N HIS A 11 -3.40 -4.25 -2.68
CA HIS A 11 -1.96 -4.13 -2.59
C HIS A 11 -1.44 -4.91 -1.39
N PHE A 12 -0.30 -5.57 -1.59
CA PHE A 12 0.44 -6.26 -0.52
C PHE A 12 1.84 -5.70 -0.49
N GLU A 13 2.37 -5.47 0.70
CA GLU A 13 3.78 -5.11 0.85
C GLU A 13 4.48 -6.24 1.57
N ILE A 14 5.54 -6.76 0.96
CA ILE A 14 6.33 -7.84 1.52
C ILE A 14 7.63 -7.23 2.03
N PRO A 15 7.88 -7.28 3.34
CA PRO A 15 9.11 -6.72 3.89
C PRO A 15 10.32 -7.54 3.49
N ILE A 16 11.41 -6.85 3.13
CA ILE A 16 12.62 -7.51 2.68
C ILE A 16 13.85 -6.86 3.29
N ASP A 17 14.94 -7.61 3.35
CA ASP A 17 16.22 -7.09 3.83
C ASP A 17 17.15 -6.80 2.65
N ASP A 18 17.08 -7.58 1.59
CA ASP A 18 17.95 -7.45 0.42
C ASP A 18 17.08 -7.49 -0.83
N PRO A 19 16.89 -6.36 -1.51
CA PRO A 19 16.00 -6.30 -2.66
C PRO A 19 16.46 -7.17 -3.85
N ASP A 20 17.77 -7.29 -4.07
CA ASP A 20 18.26 -8.10 -5.17
C ASP A 20 18.00 -9.58 -4.90
N ARG A 21 18.26 -10.02 -3.70
CA ARG A 21 18.03 -11.41 -3.31
C ARG A 21 16.55 -11.74 -3.35
N ALA A 22 15.72 -10.90 -2.77
CA ALA A 22 14.27 -11.12 -2.75
C ALA A 22 13.69 -11.07 -4.16
N GLY A 23 14.06 -10.06 -4.94
CA GLY A 23 13.58 -9.92 -6.30
C GLY A 23 13.98 -11.10 -7.17
N GLY A 24 15.22 -11.55 -7.03
CA GLY A 24 15.70 -12.73 -7.76
C GLY A 24 14.92 -13.98 -7.39
N PHE A 25 14.59 -14.14 -6.12
CA PHE A 25 13.80 -15.29 -5.66
C PHE A 25 12.43 -15.31 -6.34
N TYR A 26 11.69 -14.20 -6.27
CA TYR A 26 10.34 -14.18 -6.85
C TYR A 26 10.36 -14.26 -8.36
N ARG A 27 11.38 -13.72 -9.02
CA ARG A 27 11.52 -13.86 -10.46
C ARG A 27 11.77 -15.32 -10.84
N THR A 28 12.63 -15.99 -10.11
CA THR A 28 12.96 -17.39 -10.41
C THR A 28 11.78 -18.30 -10.18
N VAL A 29 11.05 -18.09 -9.09
CA VAL A 29 9.95 -18.99 -8.73
C VAL A 29 8.70 -18.74 -9.59
N PHE A 30 8.35 -17.48 -9.80
CA PHE A 30 7.07 -17.11 -10.40
C PHE A 30 7.21 -16.32 -11.70
N GLY A 31 8.40 -15.91 -12.07
CA GLY A 31 8.58 -15.05 -13.25
C GLY A 31 8.16 -13.61 -13.03
N TRP A 32 8.03 -13.18 -11.80
CA TRP A 32 7.63 -11.81 -11.51
C TRP A 32 8.76 -10.84 -11.80
N ASN A 33 8.44 -9.70 -12.40
CA ASN A 33 9.41 -8.66 -12.67
C ASN A 33 9.39 -7.63 -11.55
N VAL A 34 10.58 -7.24 -11.11
CA VAL A 34 10.76 -6.30 -10.02
C VAL A 34 11.41 -5.05 -10.57
N ALA A 35 10.84 -3.89 -10.25
CA ALA A 35 11.39 -2.61 -10.68
C ALA A 35 11.33 -1.62 -9.51
N LYS A 36 12.43 -0.88 -9.34
CA LYS A 36 12.47 0.12 -8.28
C LYS A 36 11.55 1.28 -8.64
N TRP A 37 10.76 1.74 -7.68
CA TRP A 37 9.82 2.83 -7.90
C TRP A 37 10.48 4.15 -7.55
N GLY A 38 11.05 4.79 -8.56
CA GLY A 38 11.71 6.07 -8.38
C GLY A 38 12.95 5.98 -7.48
N PRO A 39 13.31 7.06 -6.81
CA PRO A 39 14.50 7.09 -5.96
C PRO A 39 14.30 6.49 -4.57
N VAL A 40 13.08 6.07 -4.24
CA VAL A 40 12.80 5.55 -2.90
C VAL A 40 13.07 4.06 -2.83
N ASP A 41 13.28 3.56 -1.61
CA ASP A 41 13.53 2.14 -1.38
C ASP A 41 12.20 1.41 -1.35
N TYR A 42 11.66 1.16 -2.52
CA TYR A 42 10.36 0.55 -2.71
C TYR A 42 10.36 -0.06 -4.11
N TRP A 43 10.05 -1.34 -4.21
CA TRP A 43 10.13 -2.05 -5.47
C TRP A 43 8.79 -2.67 -5.80
N THR A 44 8.23 -2.33 -6.95
CA THR A 44 6.96 -2.91 -7.40
C THR A 44 7.22 -4.20 -8.16
N MET A 45 6.32 -5.15 -8.03
CA MET A 45 6.41 -6.41 -8.75
C MET A 45 5.22 -6.58 -9.67
N THR A 46 5.50 -6.87 -10.92
CA THR A 46 4.48 -7.21 -11.89
C THR A 46 4.26 -8.71 -11.82
N THR A 47 3.07 -9.12 -11.41
CA THR A 47 2.77 -10.52 -11.16
C THR A 47 2.07 -11.20 -12.33
N GLY A 48 1.81 -10.47 -13.40
CA GLY A 48 1.18 -11.03 -14.61
C GLY A 48 1.65 -10.29 -15.84
N ALA A 49 1.46 -10.89 -16.99
CA ALA A 49 1.89 -10.30 -18.25
C ALA A 49 0.99 -9.15 -18.69
N GLU A 50 -0.26 -9.17 -18.28
CA GLU A 50 -1.26 -8.19 -18.66
C GLU A 50 -1.98 -7.68 -17.42
N PRO A 51 -2.51 -6.48 -17.44
CA PRO A 51 -3.38 -6.02 -16.36
C PRO A 51 -4.56 -6.98 -16.21
N GLY A 52 -4.83 -7.38 -15.00
CA GLY A 52 -5.91 -8.32 -14.77
C GLY A 52 -6.31 -8.32 -13.31
N PRO A 53 -7.23 -9.22 -12.94
CA PRO A 53 -7.64 -9.30 -11.55
C PRO A 53 -6.47 -9.74 -10.68
N GLY A 54 -6.48 -9.27 -9.47
CA GLY A 54 -5.45 -9.60 -8.50
C GLY A 54 -4.91 -8.35 -7.84
N ALA A 55 -4.17 -8.55 -6.80
CA ALA A 55 -3.58 -7.46 -6.05
C ALA A 55 -2.18 -7.15 -6.58
N GLU A 56 -1.80 -5.92 -6.44
CA GLU A 56 -0.45 -5.49 -6.73
C GLU A 56 0.44 -5.87 -5.55
N VAL A 57 1.69 -6.19 -5.81
CA VAL A 57 2.63 -6.58 -4.77
C VAL A 57 3.86 -5.69 -4.85
N ALA A 58 4.39 -5.30 -3.71
CA ALA A 58 5.62 -4.53 -3.66
C ALA A 58 6.53 -5.09 -2.58
N LEU A 59 7.83 -4.88 -2.77
CA LEU A 59 8.84 -5.18 -1.76
C LEU A 59 9.18 -3.87 -1.03
N THR A 60 9.24 -3.92 0.28
CA THR A 60 9.53 -2.74 1.09
C THR A 60 10.58 -3.09 2.15
N PRO A 61 11.41 -2.13 2.58
CA PRO A 61 12.36 -2.40 3.66
C PRO A 61 11.64 -2.89 4.91
N ARG A 62 12.26 -3.85 5.59
CA ARG A 62 11.63 -4.43 6.78
C ARG A 62 11.31 -3.41 7.84
N ALA A 63 12.03 -2.30 7.90
CA ALA A 63 11.74 -1.25 8.86
C ALA A 63 10.35 -0.64 8.64
N GLU A 64 9.85 -0.68 7.41
CA GLU A 64 8.54 -0.11 7.07
C GLU A 64 7.40 -1.07 7.37
N ALA A 65 7.68 -2.36 7.42
CA ALA A 65 6.67 -3.37 7.71
C ALA A 65 7.26 -4.46 8.63
N PRO A 66 7.65 -4.08 9.85
CA PRO A 66 8.37 -5.00 10.73
C PRO A 66 7.54 -6.20 11.19
N GLU A 67 6.23 -6.11 11.09
CA GLU A 67 5.35 -7.17 11.56
C GLU A 67 5.03 -8.22 10.50
N GLY A 68 5.57 -8.07 9.30
CA GLY A 68 5.36 -9.04 8.22
C GLY A 68 4.60 -8.43 7.05
N VAL A 69 4.02 -9.28 6.23
CA VAL A 69 3.30 -8.86 5.04
C VAL A 69 2.15 -7.96 5.42
N LEU A 70 2.04 -6.82 4.74
CA LEU A 70 1.02 -5.83 5.01
C LEU A 70 0.03 -5.79 3.85
N VAL A 71 -1.25 -5.84 4.18
CA VAL A 71 -2.35 -5.82 3.21
C VAL A 71 -2.94 -4.42 3.19
N TYR A 72 -3.17 -3.88 2.00
CA TYR A 72 -3.83 -2.59 1.84
C TYR A 72 -5.21 -2.75 1.24
N VAL A 73 -6.17 -2.06 1.83
CA VAL A 73 -7.56 -2.04 1.36
C VAL A 73 -7.82 -0.67 0.74
N GLU A 74 -8.31 -0.66 -0.49
CA GLU A 74 -8.67 0.58 -1.16
C GLU A 74 -10.04 1.05 -0.70
N VAL A 75 -10.15 2.32 -0.36
CA VAL A 75 -11.41 2.93 0.08
C VAL A 75 -11.65 4.21 -0.71
N GLU A 76 -12.90 4.63 -0.80
CA GLU A 76 -13.24 5.85 -1.51
C GLU A 76 -12.93 7.10 -0.69
N ASP A 77 -13.02 7.00 0.62
CA ASP A 77 -12.83 8.13 1.51
C ASP A 77 -12.05 7.63 2.73
N ILE A 78 -10.75 7.93 2.74
CA ILE A 78 -9.88 7.43 3.80
C ILE A 78 -10.19 8.05 5.16
N ASP A 79 -10.66 9.28 5.18
CA ASP A 79 -11.02 9.91 6.44
C ASP A 79 -12.21 9.22 7.08
N ARG A 80 -13.19 8.89 6.25
CA ARG A 80 -14.37 8.17 6.72
C ARG A 80 -13.98 6.77 7.19
N ALA A 81 -13.09 6.10 6.44
CA ALA A 81 -12.63 4.77 6.81
C ALA A 81 -11.91 4.79 8.16
N LEU A 82 -11.08 5.78 8.38
CA LEU A 82 -10.38 5.92 9.67
C LEU A 82 -11.35 6.15 10.83
N SER A 83 -12.39 6.94 10.60
CA SER A 83 -13.42 7.12 11.62
C SER A 83 -14.15 5.82 11.90
N SER A 84 -14.46 5.06 10.87
CA SER A 84 -15.12 3.77 11.03
C SER A 84 -14.26 2.77 11.79
N VAL A 85 -12.95 2.79 11.56
CA VAL A 85 -12.02 1.94 12.29
C VAL A 85 -12.13 2.21 13.79
N LYS A 86 -12.11 3.48 14.17
CA LYS A 86 -12.21 3.84 15.58
C LYS A 86 -13.55 3.44 16.18
N ASP A 87 -14.64 3.72 15.45
CA ASP A 87 -15.98 3.40 15.92
C ASP A 87 -16.19 1.90 16.10
N ALA A 88 -15.54 1.10 15.28
CA ALA A 88 -15.68 -0.35 15.32
C ALA A 88 -14.70 -1.04 16.28
N GLY A 89 -13.90 -0.28 17.01
CA GLY A 89 -13.00 -0.85 18.01
C GLY A 89 -11.55 -1.01 17.59
N GLY A 90 -11.19 -0.54 16.41
CA GLY A 90 -9.81 -0.56 15.96
C GLY A 90 -9.03 0.65 16.43
N THR A 91 -7.74 0.68 16.13
CA THR A 91 -6.84 1.74 16.54
C THR A 91 -6.06 2.24 15.33
N VAL A 92 -6.06 3.54 15.12
CA VAL A 92 -5.25 4.14 14.05
C VAL A 92 -3.80 4.18 14.50
N VAL A 93 -2.92 3.60 13.70
CA VAL A 93 -1.48 3.57 13.98
C VAL A 93 -0.76 4.69 13.25
N THR A 94 -1.04 4.81 11.95
CA THR A 94 -0.49 5.90 11.14
C THR A 94 -1.65 6.61 10.49
N GLY A 95 -1.78 7.90 10.75
CA GLY A 95 -2.85 8.69 10.17
C GLY A 95 -2.66 8.91 8.69
N LYS A 96 -3.58 9.65 8.09
CA LYS A 96 -3.58 9.91 6.66
C LYS A 96 -2.28 10.55 6.21
N MET A 97 -1.61 9.94 5.25
CA MET A 97 -0.35 10.40 4.68
C MET A 97 -0.45 10.51 3.17
N PRO A 98 0.13 11.56 2.59
CA PRO A 98 0.09 11.73 1.13
C PRO A 98 1.10 10.84 0.43
N ILE A 99 0.70 10.30 -0.72
CA ILE A 99 1.61 9.67 -1.66
C ILE A 99 1.51 10.52 -2.92
N PRO A 100 2.51 11.36 -3.19
CA PRO A 100 2.40 12.34 -4.27
C PRO A 100 2.00 11.73 -5.60
N THR A 101 1.02 12.32 -6.25
CA THR A 101 0.42 11.93 -7.53
C THR A 101 -0.29 10.58 -7.52
N VAL A 102 -0.31 9.88 -6.40
CA VAL A 102 -0.90 8.55 -6.29
C VAL A 102 -2.15 8.56 -5.42
N GLY A 103 -2.04 9.07 -4.21
CA GLY A 103 -3.19 9.08 -3.30
C GLY A 103 -2.80 9.28 -1.85
N TRP A 104 -3.56 8.65 -0.98
CA TRP A 104 -3.39 8.75 0.47
C TRP A 104 -3.29 7.36 1.07
N SER A 105 -2.51 7.22 2.11
CA SER A 105 -2.41 5.96 2.83
C SER A 105 -2.55 6.18 4.33
N ALA A 106 -2.90 5.12 5.03
CA ALA A 106 -2.97 5.12 6.48
C ALA A 106 -2.82 3.69 6.96
N ARG A 107 -2.60 3.49 8.23
CA ARG A 107 -2.50 2.15 8.81
C ARG A 107 -3.26 2.10 10.12
N PHE A 108 -3.86 0.98 10.37
CA PHE A 108 -4.63 0.76 11.60
C PHE A 108 -4.47 -0.69 12.09
N ARG A 109 -4.82 -0.91 13.35
CA ARG A 109 -4.95 -2.26 13.88
C ARG A 109 -6.42 -2.57 14.04
N GLY A 110 -6.82 -3.75 13.61
CA GLY A 110 -8.17 -4.23 13.85
C GLY A 110 -8.34 -4.71 15.29
N THR A 111 -9.49 -5.28 15.58
CA THR A 111 -9.82 -5.72 16.94
C THR A 111 -8.91 -6.86 17.44
N GLU A 112 -8.31 -7.60 16.52
CA GLU A 112 -7.42 -8.71 16.89
C GLU A 112 -5.94 -8.29 16.85
N GLY A 113 -5.67 -7.00 16.69
CA GLY A 113 -4.31 -6.48 16.74
C GLY A 113 -3.54 -6.51 15.46
N ASN A 114 -4.11 -7.01 14.38
CA ASN A 114 -3.38 -7.10 13.10
C ASN A 114 -3.30 -5.74 12.42
N LEU A 115 -2.12 -5.44 11.88
CA LEU A 115 -1.89 -4.19 11.16
C LEU A 115 -2.37 -4.31 9.73
N VAL A 116 -3.16 -3.34 9.28
CA VAL A 116 -3.72 -3.31 7.94
C VAL A 116 -3.56 -1.89 7.39
N GLY A 117 -3.31 -1.76 6.10
CA GLY A 117 -3.19 -0.46 5.46
C GLY A 117 -4.47 -0.05 4.76
N LEU A 118 -4.67 1.24 4.63
CA LEU A 118 -5.74 1.85 3.84
C LEU A 118 -5.11 2.66 2.73
N PHE A 119 -5.78 2.68 1.59
CA PHE A 119 -5.33 3.44 0.44
C PHE A 119 -6.52 4.10 -0.26
N GLN A 120 -6.36 5.37 -0.62
CA GLN A 120 -7.35 6.09 -1.42
C GLN A 120 -6.65 6.65 -2.63
N THR A 121 -7.12 6.31 -3.82
CA THR A 121 -6.57 6.85 -5.06
C THR A 121 -6.91 8.32 -5.18
N ASP A 122 -5.90 9.14 -5.42
CA ASP A 122 -6.08 10.57 -5.63
C ASP A 122 -4.86 11.12 -6.38
N PRO A 123 -4.95 11.21 -7.71
CA PRO A 123 -3.80 11.68 -8.51
C PRO A 123 -3.51 13.17 -8.32
N THR A 124 -4.37 13.90 -7.63
CA THR A 124 -4.16 15.31 -7.41
C THR A 124 -3.30 15.63 -6.21
N VAL A 125 -2.84 14.63 -5.46
CA VAL A 125 -1.93 14.87 -4.33
C VAL A 125 -0.65 15.51 -4.87
N PRO A 126 -0.29 16.69 -4.35
CA PRO A 126 0.86 17.42 -4.92
C PRO A 126 2.19 16.79 -4.54
N ILE A 127 3.19 17.05 -5.39
CA ILE A 127 4.56 16.66 -5.10
C ILE A 127 5.12 17.67 -4.11
N PRO A 128 5.61 17.23 -2.95
CA PRO A 128 6.13 18.15 -1.94
C PRO A 128 7.24 19.03 -2.53
N GLY A 129 7.09 20.33 -2.38
CA GLY A 129 8.06 21.29 -2.84
C GLY A 129 8.13 21.50 -4.33
N GLY A 130 7.63 20.54 -5.09
CA GLY A 130 7.74 20.61 -6.53
C GLY A 130 6.73 21.50 -7.17
N GLY A 131 5.53 21.45 -6.70
CA GLY A 131 4.48 22.21 -7.33
C GLY A 131 4.49 23.68 -6.98
N VAL A 132 5.36 24.06 -6.12
CA VAL A 132 5.36 25.42 -5.67
C VAL A 132 5.98 26.34 -6.63
N THR A 133 6.77 25.82 -7.47
CA THR A 133 7.36 26.67 -8.38
C THR A 133 6.42 27.08 -9.33
N SER A 134 5.91 27.84 -9.36
CA SER A 134 5.03 28.13 -10.44
C SER A 134 5.36 29.28 -11.18
#